data_32dc8311f33f47b88455f886b94a6cb2
#
_entry.id   32dc8311f33f47b88455f886b94a6cb2
#
_cell.length_a   1.000
_cell.length_b   1.000
_cell.length_c   1.000
_cell.angle_alpha   90.00
_cell.angle_beta   90.00
_cell.angle_gamma   90.00
#
_symmetry.space_group_name_H-M   'P 1'
#
loop_
_entity.id
_entity.type
_entity.pdbx_description
1 polymer ?
#
loop_
_entity_poly.entity_id
_entity_poly.type
_entity_poly.pdbx_seq_one_letter_code
_entity_poly.pdbx_strand_id
1 'polypeptide(L)'
;DACSYLWFVDDYEDSGYRIDAGQYSMICMRTFSSLAHLSYARKMHLYVFDHLFDYNDMAHLIRKRYDENGLLTLKEKIERKPVLKKLVGSCVYHTGIHSKISKDSRYYHAEGENEAVVPIADVQKKVEHFHAQGIDHIHLHLDGCGIAYDNQHPRFYPIDERTGGYPALKKLIETLHAYNDV
;
A
#
# COMPACT_ATOMS: atom_id res chain seq x y z
N ASP A 1 10.94 -38.54 0.63
CA ASP A 1 11.89 -37.45 0.38
C ASP A 1 11.10 -36.17 0.32
N ALA A 2 11.47 -35.19 1.14
CA ALA A 2 10.80 -33.89 1.16
C ALA A 2 11.48 -32.98 0.12
N CYS A 3 10.69 -32.32 -0.72
CA CYS A 3 11.18 -31.31 -1.63
C CYS A 3 10.38 -30.01 -1.42
N SER A 4 10.99 -28.90 -1.71
CA SER A 4 10.37 -27.59 -1.69
C SER A 4 10.53 -26.93 -3.04
N TYR A 5 9.62 -26.03 -3.38
CA TYR A 5 9.78 -25.22 -4.59
C TYR A 5 9.37 -23.78 -4.31
N LEU A 6 10.03 -22.88 -4.99
CA LEU A 6 9.72 -21.45 -4.99
C LEU A 6 9.45 -21.01 -6.43
N TRP A 7 8.34 -20.34 -6.60
CA TRP A 7 7.95 -19.79 -7.89
C TRP A 7 7.64 -18.30 -7.76
N PHE A 8 8.14 -17.48 -8.70
CA PHE A 8 7.81 -16.06 -8.80
C PHE A 8 8.00 -15.55 -10.22
N VAL A 9 7.45 -14.38 -10.52
CA VAL A 9 7.63 -13.66 -11.78
C VAL A 9 8.41 -12.37 -11.57
N ASP A 10 9.16 -11.95 -12.60
CA ASP A 10 9.90 -10.68 -12.55
C ASP A 10 8.93 -9.47 -12.60
N ASP A 11 7.85 -9.60 -13.36
CA ASP A 11 6.89 -8.50 -13.62
C ASP A 11 5.69 -8.61 -12.68
N TYR A 12 5.91 -8.49 -11.37
CA TYR A 12 4.87 -8.65 -10.34
C TYR A 12 3.79 -7.56 -10.37
N GLU A 13 4.09 -6.38 -10.95
CA GLU A 13 3.20 -5.21 -10.96
C GLU A 13 1.95 -5.43 -11.80
N ASP A 14 2.02 -6.25 -12.85
CA ASP A 14 0.92 -6.57 -13.73
C ASP A 14 0.62 -8.07 -13.81
N SER A 15 1.06 -8.83 -12.83
CA SER A 15 0.84 -10.27 -12.72
C SER A 15 -0.05 -10.60 -11.53
N GLY A 16 -1.06 -11.40 -11.76
CA GLY A 16 -1.90 -11.98 -10.72
C GLY A 16 -1.65 -13.48 -10.62
N TYR A 17 -1.73 -14.00 -9.40
CA TYR A 17 -1.57 -15.43 -9.13
C TYR A 17 -2.86 -16.03 -8.63
N ARG A 18 -3.09 -17.25 -9.04
CA ARG A 18 -4.11 -18.10 -8.47
C ARG A 18 -3.51 -19.48 -8.23
N ILE A 19 -3.59 -19.96 -7.01
CA ILE A 19 -3.20 -21.32 -6.64
C ILE A 19 -4.49 -22.08 -6.37
N ASP A 20 -4.80 -23.04 -7.21
CA ASP A 20 -5.91 -23.95 -6.99
C ASP A 20 -5.35 -25.25 -6.40
N ALA A 21 -5.65 -25.48 -5.11
CA ALA A 21 -5.32 -26.73 -4.43
C ALA A 21 -6.41 -27.77 -4.70
N GLY A 22 -6.10 -28.75 -5.53
CA GLY A 22 -6.98 -29.87 -5.89
C GLY A 22 -6.16 -31.12 -6.10
N GLN A 23 -6.61 -31.99 -7.00
CA GLN A 23 -5.84 -33.15 -7.42
C GLN A 23 -4.50 -32.74 -8.06
N TYR A 24 -4.46 -31.55 -8.65
CA TYR A 24 -3.26 -30.90 -9.21
C TYR A 24 -3.22 -29.45 -8.72
N SER A 25 -2.03 -28.99 -8.29
CA SER A 25 -1.82 -27.56 -8.05
C SER A 25 -1.60 -26.86 -9.37
N MET A 26 -2.40 -25.86 -9.65
CA MET A 26 -2.27 -25.04 -10.86
C MET A 26 -1.92 -23.60 -10.48
N ILE A 27 -0.90 -23.06 -11.12
CA ILE A 27 -0.48 -21.68 -10.97
C ILE A 27 -0.84 -20.95 -12.25
N CYS A 28 -1.77 -20.02 -12.17
CA CYS A 28 -2.18 -19.20 -13.29
C CYS A 28 -1.57 -17.80 -13.18
N MET A 29 -0.83 -17.41 -14.19
CA MET A 29 -0.41 -16.02 -14.36
C MET A 29 -1.46 -15.30 -15.21
N ARG A 30 -2.07 -14.26 -14.65
CA ARG A 30 -3.05 -13.45 -15.37
C ARG A 30 -2.35 -12.43 -16.26
N THR A 31 -2.87 -12.25 -17.44
CA THR A 31 -2.51 -11.19 -18.37
C THR A 31 -3.74 -10.33 -18.64
N PHE A 32 -3.53 -9.11 -19.11
CA PHE A 32 -4.66 -8.25 -19.50
C PHE A 32 -5.30 -8.79 -20.80
N SER A 33 -6.45 -9.45 -20.67
CA SER A 33 -7.18 -10.04 -21.79
C SER A 33 -7.64 -9.01 -22.83
N SER A 34 -7.83 -7.74 -22.41
CA SER A 34 -8.24 -6.65 -23.29
C SER A 34 -7.24 -6.33 -24.39
N LEU A 35 -5.99 -6.74 -24.27
CA LEU A 35 -4.95 -6.49 -25.25
C LEU A 35 -4.88 -7.57 -26.35
N ALA A 36 -5.59 -8.70 -26.22
CA ALA A 36 -5.58 -9.84 -27.12
C ALA A 36 -4.19 -10.45 -27.43
N HIS A 37 -3.12 -9.88 -26.89
CA HIS A 37 -1.73 -10.36 -27.02
C HIS A 37 -0.90 -9.91 -25.81
N LEU A 38 0.24 -10.54 -25.61
CA LEU A 38 1.21 -10.10 -24.60
C LEU A 38 1.94 -8.85 -25.10
N SER A 39 1.91 -7.78 -24.32
CA SER A 39 2.60 -6.53 -24.64
C SER A 39 4.12 -6.67 -24.59
N TYR A 40 4.61 -7.63 -23.79
CA TYR A 40 6.03 -7.96 -23.63
C TYR A 40 6.19 -9.38 -23.09
N ALA A 41 7.41 -9.91 -23.18
CA ALA A 41 7.72 -11.26 -22.71
C ALA A 41 7.65 -11.30 -21.16
N ARG A 42 6.94 -12.29 -20.64
CA ARG A 42 6.86 -12.58 -19.21
C ARG A 42 7.97 -13.53 -18.81
N LYS A 43 8.59 -13.29 -17.68
CA LYS A 43 9.61 -14.15 -17.11
C LYS A 43 9.13 -14.74 -15.79
N MET A 44 9.21 -16.04 -15.72
CA MET A 44 8.89 -16.80 -14.53
C MET A 44 10.11 -17.60 -14.10
N HIS A 45 10.33 -17.67 -12.80
CA HIS A 45 11.40 -18.42 -12.18
C HIS A 45 10.81 -19.50 -11.30
N LEU A 46 11.31 -20.72 -11.49
CA LEU A 46 11.00 -21.87 -10.65
C LEU A 46 12.30 -22.40 -10.06
N TYR A 47 12.38 -22.40 -8.75
CA TYR A 47 13.44 -23.03 -7.98
C TYR A 47 12.91 -24.31 -7.35
N VAL A 48 13.64 -25.39 -7.49
CA VAL A 48 13.32 -26.68 -6.91
C VAL A 48 14.46 -27.08 -5.98
N PHE A 49 14.11 -27.45 -4.76
CA PHE A 49 15.07 -27.86 -3.72
C PHE A 49 14.82 -29.33 -3.38
N ASP A 50 15.87 -30.09 -3.19
CA ASP A 50 15.85 -31.50 -2.80
C ASP A 50 15.74 -31.71 -1.25
N HIS A 51 15.50 -30.63 -0.52
CA HIS A 51 15.35 -30.56 0.92
C HIS A 51 14.22 -29.60 1.31
N LEU A 52 13.86 -29.61 2.60
CA LEU A 52 12.92 -28.61 3.13
C LEU A 52 13.60 -27.23 3.13
N PHE A 53 12.97 -26.32 2.41
CA PHE A 53 13.36 -24.94 2.29
C PHE A 53 12.17 -24.12 2.82
N ASP A 54 12.34 -23.44 3.95
CA ASP A 54 11.25 -22.74 4.60
C ASP A 54 10.97 -21.38 3.96
N TYR A 55 9.93 -20.70 4.41
CA TYR A 55 9.55 -19.41 3.86
C TYR A 55 10.60 -18.30 4.10
N ASN A 56 11.41 -18.39 5.15
CA ASN A 56 12.50 -17.44 5.40
C ASN A 56 13.62 -17.63 4.39
N ASP A 57 13.98 -18.88 4.09
CA ASP A 57 14.98 -19.20 3.08
C ASP A 57 14.50 -18.70 1.70
N MET A 58 13.21 -18.90 1.38
CA MET A 58 12.60 -18.41 0.15
C MET A 58 12.63 -16.87 0.08
N ALA A 59 12.33 -16.19 1.19
CA ALA A 59 12.38 -14.74 1.28
C ALA A 59 13.81 -14.20 1.11
N HIS A 60 14.81 -14.87 1.70
CA HIS A 60 16.22 -14.51 1.53
C HIS A 60 16.68 -14.69 0.07
N LEU A 61 16.25 -15.76 -0.60
CA LEU A 61 16.56 -16.00 -2.00
C LEU A 61 15.98 -14.90 -2.90
N ILE A 62 14.70 -14.54 -2.68
CA ILE A 62 14.05 -13.45 -3.41
C ILE A 62 14.76 -12.13 -3.14
N ARG A 63 15.09 -11.83 -1.88
CA ARG A 63 15.81 -10.62 -1.51
C ARG A 63 17.16 -10.51 -2.21
N LYS A 64 17.95 -11.58 -2.18
CA LYS A 64 19.24 -11.64 -2.88
C LYS A 64 19.07 -11.31 -4.37
N ARG A 65 18.04 -11.87 -5.01
CA ARG A 65 17.76 -11.58 -6.41
C ARG A 65 17.40 -10.11 -6.65
N TYR A 66 16.60 -9.49 -5.77
CA TYR A 66 16.29 -8.07 -5.88
C TYR A 66 17.53 -7.20 -5.69
N ASP A 67 18.41 -7.54 -4.75
CA ASP A 67 19.67 -6.84 -4.53
C ASP A 67 20.58 -6.95 -5.78
N GLU A 68 20.69 -8.13 -6.40
CA GLU A 68 21.41 -8.36 -7.65
C GLU A 68 20.81 -7.56 -8.83
N ASN A 69 19.51 -7.32 -8.83
CA ASN A 69 18.80 -6.52 -9.84
C ASN A 69 18.77 -5.01 -9.50
N GLY A 70 19.49 -4.57 -8.46
CA GLY A 70 19.66 -3.16 -8.11
C GLY A 70 18.51 -2.55 -7.31
N LEU A 71 17.70 -3.37 -6.60
CA LEU A 71 16.74 -2.84 -5.65
C LEU A 71 17.47 -2.16 -4.49
N LEU A 72 17.24 -0.87 -4.36
CA LEU A 72 17.88 -0.08 -3.31
C LEU A 72 17.31 -0.42 -1.93
N THR A 73 18.20 -0.62 -0.97
CA THR A 73 17.84 -0.69 0.44
C THR A 73 17.30 0.66 0.93
N LEU A 74 16.59 0.66 2.05
CA LEU A 74 16.13 1.91 2.68
C LEU A 74 17.31 2.84 3.00
N LYS A 75 18.45 2.28 3.45
CA LYS A 75 19.68 3.04 3.72
C LYS A 75 20.16 3.79 2.48
N GLU A 76 20.31 3.10 1.36
CA GLU A 76 20.72 3.71 0.09
C GLU A 76 19.70 4.74 -0.42
N LYS A 77 18.40 4.49 -0.22
CA LYS A 77 17.35 5.46 -0.55
C LYS A 77 17.48 6.73 0.30
N ILE A 78 17.78 6.60 1.59
CA ILE A 78 18.01 7.74 2.51
C ILE A 78 19.27 8.52 2.11
N GLU A 79 20.35 7.84 1.75
CA GLU A 79 21.58 8.49 1.25
C GLU A 79 21.29 9.34 0.01
N ARG A 80 20.44 8.84 -0.90
CA ARG A 80 20.03 9.58 -2.10
C ARG A 80 19.00 10.68 -1.82
N LYS A 81 18.12 10.48 -0.84
CA LYS A 81 17.02 11.39 -0.47
C LYS A 81 16.93 11.49 1.06
N PRO A 82 17.70 12.37 1.69
CA PRO A 82 17.78 12.47 3.16
C PRO A 82 16.45 12.70 3.87
N VAL A 83 15.45 13.29 3.19
CA VAL A 83 14.10 13.49 3.75
C VAL A 83 13.44 12.16 4.16
N LEU A 84 13.79 11.04 3.50
CA LEU A 84 13.27 9.72 3.85
C LEU A 84 13.71 9.24 5.24
N LYS A 85 14.74 9.88 5.83
CA LYS A 85 15.15 9.59 7.22
C LYS A 85 14.02 9.86 8.21
N LYS A 86 13.13 10.79 7.90
CA LYS A 86 11.96 11.08 8.72
C LYS A 86 10.99 9.92 8.86
N LEU A 87 11.00 8.96 7.93
CA LEU A 87 10.16 7.76 8.00
C LEU A 87 10.71 6.70 8.95
N VAL A 88 12.00 6.78 9.29
CA VAL A 88 12.64 5.77 10.15
C VAL A 88 12.25 6.02 11.61
N GLY A 89 11.55 5.04 12.19
CA GLY A 89 11.07 5.12 13.57
C GLY A 89 9.83 5.98 13.76
N SER A 90 9.20 6.47 12.66
CA SER A 90 7.94 7.20 12.76
C SER A 90 6.80 6.31 13.22
N CYS A 91 5.90 6.88 14.01
CA CYS A 91 4.60 6.28 14.33
C CYS A 91 3.65 6.55 13.15
N VAL A 92 3.18 5.49 12.49
CA VAL A 92 2.26 5.66 11.37
C VAL A 92 0.83 5.84 11.89
N TYR A 93 0.26 7.00 11.64
CA TYR A 93 -1.15 7.25 11.84
C TYR A 93 -1.87 7.23 10.50
N HIS A 94 -2.61 6.14 10.25
CA HIS A 94 -3.40 5.96 9.04
C HIS A 94 -4.87 6.27 9.34
N THR A 95 -5.48 7.14 8.55
CA THR A 95 -6.89 7.51 8.69
C THR A 95 -7.52 7.90 7.35
N GLY A 96 -8.78 7.48 7.17
CA GLY A 96 -9.60 7.92 6.04
C GLY A 96 -10.42 9.15 6.41
N ILE A 97 -10.52 10.12 5.50
CA ILE A 97 -11.39 11.31 5.66
C ILE A 97 -12.66 11.23 4.82
N HIS A 98 -12.64 10.43 3.77
CA HIS A 98 -13.84 10.15 2.99
C HIS A 98 -13.79 8.71 2.47
N SER A 99 -14.80 7.93 2.81
CA SER A 99 -15.02 6.59 2.29
C SER A 99 -16.44 6.47 1.74
N LYS A 100 -16.58 5.71 0.67
CA LYS A 100 -17.89 5.43 0.07
C LYS A 100 -17.92 4.01 -0.47
N ILE A 101 -18.88 3.23 -0.03
CA ILE A 101 -19.07 1.84 -0.45
C ILE A 101 -20.00 1.81 -1.65
N SER A 102 -19.55 1.25 -2.77
CA SER A 102 -20.35 1.06 -3.96
C SER A 102 -21.47 0.05 -3.72
N LYS A 103 -22.60 0.24 -4.40
CA LYS A 103 -23.73 -0.71 -4.36
C LYS A 103 -23.36 -2.13 -4.80
N ASP A 104 -22.36 -2.25 -5.65
CA ASP A 104 -21.85 -3.55 -6.14
C ASP A 104 -20.85 -4.21 -5.20
N SER A 105 -20.48 -3.54 -4.11
CA SER A 105 -19.58 -4.09 -3.11
C SER A 105 -20.28 -5.09 -2.21
N ARG A 106 -19.60 -6.18 -1.89
CA ARG A 106 -20.06 -7.14 -0.86
C ARG A 106 -20.18 -6.52 0.54
N TYR A 107 -19.61 -5.35 0.75
CA TYR A 107 -19.66 -4.61 2.01
C TYR A 107 -20.77 -3.53 2.02
N TYR A 108 -21.58 -3.46 0.96
CA TYR A 108 -22.70 -2.52 0.90
C TYR A 108 -23.80 -2.92 1.87
N HIS A 109 -24.26 -1.97 2.67
CA HIS A 109 -25.37 -2.15 3.60
C HIS A 109 -26.63 -1.47 3.04
N ALA A 110 -27.62 -2.25 2.68
CA ALA A 110 -28.85 -1.73 2.04
C ALA A 110 -29.62 -0.73 2.92
N GLU A 111 -29.57 -0.91 4.24
CA GLU A 111 -30.26 -0.08 5.22
C GLU A 111 -29.30 0.73 6.12
N GLY A 112 -28.01 0.76 5.77
CA GLY A 112 -26.97 1.40 6.56
C GLY A 112 -26.29 2.58 5.86
N GLU A 113 -25.46 3.28 6.61
CA GLU A 113 -24.60 4.32 6.05
C GLU A 113 -23.47 3.69 5.22
N ASN A 114 -23.41 4.06 3.95
CA ASN A 114 -22.40 3.59 3.01
C ASN A 114 -21.41 4.70 2.62
N GLU A 115 -21.48 5.85 3.27
CA GLU A 115 -20.58 6.96 3.06
C GLU A 115 -20.21 7.57 4.42
N ALA A 116 -18.92 7.78 4.65
CA ALA A 116 -18.41 8.46 5.82
C ALA A 116 -17.51 9.62 5.40
N VAL A 117 -17.74 10.78 6.01
CA VAL A 117 -16.96 12.00 5.79
C VAL A 117 -16.46 12.50 7.14
N VAL A 118 -15.13 12.63 7.27
CA VAL A 118 -14.46 13.12 8.47
C VAL A 118 -13.82 14.47 8.17
N PRO A 119 -14.10 15.52 8.95
CA PRO A 119 -13.44 16.80 8.77
C PRO A 119 -11.92 16.69 9.01
N ILE A 120 -11.12 17.28 8.13
CA ILE A 120 -9.65 17.33 8.27
C ILE A 120 -9.25 18.01 9.59
N ALA A 121 -10.04 18.96 10.06
CA ALA A 121 -9.83 19.60 11.34
C ALA A 121 -9.86 18.63 12.54
N ASP A 122 -10.61 17.54 12.45
CA ASP A 122 -10.65 16.54 13.51
C ASP A 122 -9.42 15.62 13.45
N VAL A 123 -8.88 15.37 12.27
CA VAL A 123 -7.58 14.71 12.10
C VAL A 123 -6.47 15.56 12.70
N GLN A 124 -6.48 16.90 12.44
CA GLN A 124 -5.53 17.83 13.04
C GLN A 124 -5.56 17.77 14.56
N LYS A 125 -6.75 17.87 15.19
CA LYS A 125 -6.90 17.75 16.65
C LYS A 125 -6.35 16.44 17.19
N LYS A 126 -6.49 15.35 16.44
CA LYS A 126 -5.96 14.04 16.83
C LYS A 126 -4.44 14.02 16.81
N VAL A 127 -3.81 14.59 15.79
CA VAL A 127 -2.35 14.75 15.71
C VAL A 127 -1.86 15.60 16.91
N GLU A 128 -2.48 16.74 17.17
CA GLU A 128 -2.16 17.62 18.32
C GLU A 128 -2.31 16.86 19.65
N HIS A 129 -3.35 16.05 19.78
CA HIS A 129 -3.56 15.21 20.97
C HIS A 129 -2.46 14.15 21.13
N PHE A 130 -2.03 13.50 20.07
CA PHE A 130 -0.92 12.54 20.14
C PHE A 130 0.37 13.20 20.64
N HIS A 131 0.71 14.38 20.13
CA HIS A 131 1.84 15.16 20.64
C HIS A 131 1.69 15.53 22.10
N ALA A 132 0.49 15.92 22.53
CA ALA A 132 0.21 16.22 23.94
C ALA A 132 0.38 14.98 24.86
N GLN A 133 0.26 13.76 24.32
CA GLN A 133 0.51 12.50 25.03
C GLN A 133 1.98 12.02 24.92
N GLY A 134 2.85 12.80 24.31
CA GLY A 134 4.26 12.45 24.11
C GLY A 134 4.54 11.51 22.95
N ILE A 135 3.55 11.31 22.07
CA ILE A 135 3.75 10.59 20.80
C ILE A 135 4.21 11.63 19.77
N ASP A 136 5.47 11.58 19.42
CA ASP A 136 6.08 12.43 18.42
C ASP A 136 6.51 11.62 17.18
N HIS A 137 7.03 12.31 16.20
CA HIS A 137 7.55 11.69 15.00
C HIS A 137 6.48 10.89 14.23
N ILE A 138 5.38 11.57 13.89
CA ILE A 138 4.23 10.98 13.24
C ILE A 138 4.41 10.98 11.71
N HIS A 139 4.09 9.85 11.08
CA HIS A 139 3.85 9.75 9.64
C HIS A 139 2.34 9.62 9.43
N LEU A 140 1.71 10.70 8.99
CA LEU A 140 0.29 10.70 8.68
C LEU A 140 0.04 10.14 7.28
N HIS A 141 -0.72 9.07 7.20
CA HIS A 141 -1.26 8.54 5.94
C HIS A 141 -2.74 8.86 5.86
N LEU A 142 -3.10 9.74 4.95
CA LEU A 142 -4.45 10.28 4.80
C LEU A 142 -5.11 9.78 3.52
N ASP A 143 -6.20 9.02 3.65
CA ASP A 143 -6.97 8.49 2.54
C ASP A 143 -8.21 9.32 2.24
N GLY A 144 -8.61 9.36 0.96
CA GLY A 144 -9.86 9.96 0.54
C GLY A 144 -9.87 11.49 0.45
N CYS A 145 -8.72 12.12 0.19
CA CYS A 145 -8.60 13.59 0.14
C CYS A 145 -9.49 14.25 -0.91
N GLY A 146 -9.67 13.64 -2.06
CA GLY A 146 -10.48 14.19 -3.16
C GLY A 146 -11.91 13.70 -3.10
N ILE A 147 -12.22 12.63 -3.79
CA ILE A 147 -13.53 11.99 -3.74
C ILE A 147 -13.33 10.50 -3.51
N ALA A 148 -14.04 9.99 -2.53
CA ALA A 148 -14.20 8.57 -2.22
C ALA A 148 -12.93 7.74 -2.26
N TYR A 149 -12.68 7.09 -1.19
CA TYR A 149 -11.67 6.07 -1.02
C TYR A 149 -12.24 4.70 -1.41
N ASP A 150 -11.34 3.82 -1.85
CA ASP A 150 -11.53 2.42 -2.07
C ASP A 150 -12.31 2.08 -3.36
N ASN A 151 -13.53 1.70 -3.35
CA ASN A 151 -14.26 1.15 -4.50
C ASN A 151 -14.57 2.16 -5.64
N GLN A 152 -14.03 3.35 -5.58
CA GLN A 152 -14.20 4.41 -6.57
C GLN A 152 -12.82 4.81 -7.11
N HIS A 153 -12.75 5.34 -8.31
CA HIS A 153 -11.51 5.96 -8.79
C HIS A 153 -11.17 7.16 -7.92
N PRO A 154 -10.14 7.09 -7.07
CA PRO A 154 -9.81 8.17 -6.16
C PRO A 154 -9.41 9.40 -6.97
N ARG A 155 -10.09 10.51 -6.72
CA ARG A 155 -9.63 11.83 -7.15
C ARG A 155 -8.84 12.45 -6.02
N PHE A 156 -7.60 12.83 -6.29
CA PHE A 156 -6.79 13.54 -5.31
C PHE A 156 -7.09 15.04 -5.29
N TYR A 157 -7.64 15.56 -6.37
CA TYR A 157 -7.96 16.98 -6.53
C TYR A 157 -9.26 17.16 -7.33
N PRO A 158 -10.09 18.16 -6.98
CA PRO A 158 -10.02 19.03 -5.81
C PRO A 158 -10.25 18.27 -4.50
N ILE A 159 -9.74 18.84 -3.38
CA ILE A 159 -10.05 18.32 -2.04
C ILE A 159 -11.55 18.46 -1.77
N ASP A 160 -12.15 17.47 -1.14
CA ASP A 160 -13.59 17.48 -0.84
C ASP A 160 -13.92 18.61 0.15
N GLU A 161 -14.76 19.54 -0.26
CA GLU A 161 -15.18 20.67 0.56
C GLU A 161 -15.89 20.24 1.85
N ARG A 162 -16.53 19.08 1.85
CA ARG A 162 -17.19 18.53 3.04
C ARG A 162 -16.19 18.14 4.13
N THR A 163 -14.96 17.84 3.75
CA THR A 163 -13.86 17.56 4.70
C THR A 163 -13.16 18.83 5.20
N GLY A 164 -13.50 19.99 4.65
CA GLY A 164 -12.90 21.29 4.92
C GLY A 164 -12.04 21.84 3.77
N GLY A 165 -11.97 21.11 2.66
CA GLY A 165 -11.31 21.54 1.43
C GLY A 165 -9.81 21.80 1.56
N TYR A 166 -9.27 22.48 0.55
CA TYR A 166 -7.85 22.81 0.49
C TYR A 166 -7.33 23.64 1.69
N PRO A 167 -8.10 24.62 2.22
CA PRO A 167 -7.62 25.39 3.38
C PRO A 167 -7.37 24.53 4.64
N ALA A 168 -8.25 23.55 4.90
CA ALA A 168 -8.10 22.64 6.03
C ALA A 168 -6.90 21.70 5.85
N LEU A 169 -6.71 21.16 4.63
CA LEU A 169 -5.55 20.33 4.31
C LEU A 169 -4.24 21.11 4.46
N LYS A 170 -4.19 22.34 3.94
CA LYS A 170 -3.01 23.20 4.09
C LYS A 170 -2.66 23.43 5.55
N LYS A 171 -3.65 23.74 6.38
CA LYS A 171 -3.45 23.94 7.82
C LYS A 171 -2.96 22.67 8.52
N LEU A 172 -3.49 21.50 8.16
CA LEU A 172 -3.01 20.22 8.70
C LEU A 172 -1.53 20.00 8.34
N ILE A 173 -1.14 20.24 7.09
CA ILE A 173 0.25 20.10 6.62
C ILE A 173 1.17 21.08 7.40
N GLU A 174 0.74 22.33 7.61
CA GLU A 174 1.49 23.32 8.38
C GLU A 174 1.67 22.86 9.85
N THR A 175 0.64 22.25 10.44
CA THR A 175 0.70 21.66 11.78
C THR A 175 1.71 20.51 11.85
N LEU A 176 1.64 19.56 10.90
CA LEU A 176 2.60 18.45 10.84
C LEU A 176 4.05 18.96 10.69
N HIS A 177 4.27 19.93 9.81
CA HIS A 177 5.60 20.51 9.63
C HIS A 177 6.10 21.22 10.89
N ALA A 178 5.23 21.90 11.66
CA ALA A 178 5.61 22.54 12.92
C ALA A 178 6.08 21.52 13.97
N TYR A 179 5.54 20.31 13.95
CA TYR A 179 5.99 19.18 14.78
C TYR A 179 7.16 18.38 14.17
N ASN A 180 7.63 18.74 12.98
CA ASN A 180 8.61 17.98 12.20
C ASN A 180 8.13 16.58 11.78
N ASP A 181 6.82 16.37 11.73
CA ASP A 181 6.16 15.17 11.23
C ASP A 181 6.18 15.08 9.68
N VAL A 182 5.63 13.97 9.13
CA VAL A 182 5.57 13.69 7.68
C VAL A 182 4.15 13.36 7.26
#